data_005d0d764e0276c5e7698d08929bd786
#
_entry.id   005d0d764e0276c5e7698d08929bd786
#
_cell.length_a   1.000
_cell.length_b   1.000
_cell.length_c   1.000
_cell.angle_alpha   90.00
_cell.angle_beta   90.00
_cell.angle_gamma   90.00
#
_symmetry.space_group_name_H-M   'P 1'
#
loop_
_entity.id
_entity.type
_entity.pdbx_description
1 polymer ?
#
loop_
_entity_poly.entity_id
_entity_poly.type
_entity_poly.pdbx_seq_one_letter_code
_entity_poly.pdbx_strand_id
1 'polypeptide(L)'
;MIMVTELSILIPIFNDDASRLVDAVYRQAQAIEGLRYEIVVFDDGSTDEAMIALNRSLERYSCCRYVRAEHSKCRAAMRNKMSSVGRYEWHLMIDARLTLVYDDFLKRYINSDVLPGEVVCGGVCVCGGADEATLYCQNLRFRYEKYEETTHSTAERTRNPYNAFRTTNFFYHRTVLQRVAYDERIIGYGYEDVMLGKCLQRAGVRVLHIDNPVAYTSFESNARYLEKLEEALRTLHEFAPELIDYSPLLRAIYKLNSCCLLWALRCLHKLFGTSVRKLLSGSHPKLFILKIYKLGYYASLG
;
A
#
# COMPACT_ATOMS: atom_id res chain seq x y z
N MET A 1 -2.56 -15.14 25.46
CA MET A 1 -2.78 -13.78 24.88
C MET A 1 -1.60 -12.91 25.29
N ILE A 2 -0.84 -12.38 24.33
CA ILE A 2 0.23 -11.43 24.60
C ILE A 2 -0.42 -10.06 24.68
N MET A 3 -0.23 -9.37 25.81
CA MET A 3 -0.77 -8.03 25.98
C MET A 3 0.20 -7.02 25.34
N VAL A 4 -0.21 -6.36 24.28
CA VAL A 4 0.56 -5.27 23.64
C VAL A 4 0.43 -4.01 24.50
N THR A 5 1.49 -3.67 25.23
CA THR A 5 1.53 -2.50 26.12
C THR A 5 2.37 -1.36 25.57
N GLU A 6 3.04 -1.58 24.44
CA GLU A 6 3.93 -0.60 23.81
C GLU A 6 3.77 -0.62 22.29
N LEU A 7 3.75 0.56 21.64
CA LEU A 7 3.48 0.68 20.22
C LEU A 7 4.22 1.85 19.58
N SER A 8 4.97 1.59 18.49
CA SER A 8 5.45 2.62 17.57
C SER A 8 4.52 2.68 16.34
N ILE A 9 3.85 3.82 16.14
CA ILE A 9 3.03 4.09 14.98
C ILE A 9 3.89 4.81 13.94
N LEU A 10 4.16 4.16 12.81
CA LEU A 10 5.12 4.59 11.79
C LEU A 10 4.36 5.12 10.57
N ILE A 11 4.52 6.40 10.25
CA ILE A 11 3.80 7.09 9.17
C ILE A 11 4.82 7.65 8.18
N PRO A 12 5.03 7.01 7.02
CA PRO A 12 5.92 7.52 6.00
C PRO A 12 5.30 8.69 5.24
N ILE A 13 6.10 9.73 4.98
CA ILE A 13 5.70 10.88 4.18
C ILE A 13 6.76 11.24 3.13
N PHE A 14 6.29 11.81 2.03
CA PHE A 14 7.07 12.53 1.04
C PHE A 14 6.17 13.58 0.38
N ASN A 15 6.35 14.86 0.75
CA ASN A 15 5.48 15.97 0.34
C ASN A 15 3.99 15.72 0.63
N ASP A 16 3.69 15.04 1.74
CA ASP A 16 2.35 14.64 2.16
C ASP A 16 2.01 15.23 3.53
N ASP A 17 0.74 15.56 3.75
CA ASP A 17 0.20 15.99 5.04
C ASP A 17 -0.22 14.77 5.88
N ALA A 18 0.44 14.58 7.02
CA ALA A 18 0.11 13.52 7.99
C ALA A 18 -0.81 14.01 9.13
N SER A 19 -1.14 15.28 9.20
CA SER A 19 -1.78 15.89 10.38
C SER A 19 -3.09 15.21 10.78
N ARG A 20 -3.98 14.96 9.82
CA ARG A 20 -5.28 14.30 10.08
C ARG A 20 -5.12 12.89 10.63
N LEU A 21 -4.18 12.12 10.06
CA LEU A 21 -3.91 10.76 10.52
C LEU A 21 -3.27 10.78 11.91
N VAL A 22 -2.28 11.64 12.14
CA VAL A 22 -1.63 11.80 13.45
C VAL A 22 -2.65 12.20 14.51
N ASP A 23 -3.53 13.18 14.25
CA ASP A 23 -4.58 13.59 15.19
C ASP A 23 -5.56 12.45 15.51
N ALA A 24 -5.88 11.60 14.52
CA ALA A 24 -6.79 10.47 14.71
C ALA A 24 -6.13 9.36 15.56
N VAL A 25 -4.90 8.94 15.21
CA VAL A 25 -4.19 7.90 15.98
C VAL A 25 -3.82 8.39 17.38
N TYR A 26 -3.47 9.67 17.54
CA TYR A 26 -3.19 10.27 18.85
C TYR A 26 -4.40 10.16 19.78
N ARG A 27 -5.59 10.59 19.33
CA ARG A 27 -6.83 10.50 20.12
C ARG A 27 -7.15 9.07 20.52
N GLN A 28 -7.00 8.12 19.62
CA GLN A 28 -7.27 6.71 19.93
C GLN A 28 -6.26 6.12 20.91
N ALA A 29 -4.97 6.44 20.75
CA ALA A 29 -3.92 5.94 21.62
C ALA A 29 -4.05 6.49 23.05
N GLN A 30 -4.42 7.78 23.20
CA GLN A 30 -4.72 8.42 24.50
C GLN A 30 -5.88 7.73 25.24
N ALA A 31 -6.84 7.16 24.52
CA ALA A 31 -8.01 6.48 25.09
C ALA A 31 -7.72 5.01 25.48
N ILE A 32 -6.48 4.52 25.31
CA ILE A 32 -6.08 3.16 25.69
C ILE A 32 -5.27 3.24 26.98
N GLU A 33 -5.89 2.82 28.07
CA GLU A 33 -5.25 2.81 29.38
C GLU A 33 -4.01 1.90 29.41
N GLY A 34 -2.92 2.41 29.96
CA GLY A 34 -1.66 1.65 30.12
C GLY A 34 -0.84 1.47 28.84
N LEU A 35 -1.28 1.98 27.68
CA LEU A 35 -0.51 1.92 26.45
C LEU A 35 0.62 2.96 26.46
N ARG A 36 1.86 2.52 26.33
CA ARG A 36 3.01 3.36 26.00
C ARG A 36 3.16 3.43 24.49
N TYR A 37 3.18 4.62 23.90
CA TYR A 37 3.25 4.73 22.45
C TYR A 37 4.07 5.93 21.99
N GLU A 38 4.52 5.85 20.76
CA GLU A 38 5.03 6.98 19.99
C GLU A 38 4.39 7.01 18.60
N ILE A 39 4.36 8.19 18.01
CA ILE A 39 4.01 8.41 16.61
C ILE A 39 5.26 8.92 15.91
N VAL A 40 5.72 8.23 14.89
CA VAL A 40 6.88 8.63 14.10
C VAL A 40 6.41 9.06 12.73
N VAL A 41 6.46 10.36 12.45
CA VAL A 41 6.27 10.90 11.11
C VAL A 41 7.64 10.86 10.42
N PHE A 42 7.83 9.87 9.54
CA PHE A 42 9.09 9.64 8.86
C PHE A 42 9.09 10.32 7.49
N ASP A 43 9.85 11.41 7.37
CA ASP A 43 9.99 12.19 6.15
C ASP A 43 11.16 11.69 5.30
N ASP A 44 10.86 11.14 4.14
CA ASP A 44 11.83 10.62 3.18
C ASP A 44 12.40 11.73 2.26
N GLY A 45 12.77 12.86 2.84
CA GLY A 45 13.43 13.95 2.12
C GLY A 45 12.46 14.85 1.34
N SER A 46 11.33 15.20 1.92
CA SER A 46 10.39 16.16 1.32
C SER A 46 11.06 17.46 0.89
N THR A 47 10.57 18.04 -0.20
CA THR A 47 11.05 19.30 -0.80
C THR A 47 10.05 20.44 -0.69
N ASP A 48 8.81 20.14 -0.28
CA ASP A 48 7.76 21.12 -0.04
C ASP A 48 7.89 21.68 1.38
N GLU A 49 8.40 22.91 1.49
CA GLU A 49 8.66 23.58 2.78
C GLU A 49 7.37 23.78 3.62
N ALA A 50 6.22 23.96 2.98
CA ALA A 50 4.95 24.07 3.70
C ALA A 50 4.57 22.74 4.35
N MET A 51 4.73 21.62 3.64
CA MET A 51 4.49 20.27 4.17
C MET A 51 5.51 19.90 5.25
N ILE A 52 6.77 20.28 5.08
CA ILE A 52 7.82 20.08 6.09
C ILE A 52 7.46 20.83 7.39
N ALA A 53 7.11 22.12 7.30
CA ALA A 53 6.74 22.94 8.44
C ALA A 53 5.47 22.39 9.14
N LEU A 54 4.46 22.01 8.34
CA LEU A 54 3.21 21.44 8.86
C LEU A 54 3.47 20.14 9.64
N ASN A 55 4.20 19.19 9.06
CA ASN A 55 4.46 17.92 9.71
C ASN A 55 5.39 18.04 10.92
N ARG A 56 6.38 18.96 10.88
CA ARG A 56 7.22 19.27 12.06
C ARG A 56 6.40 19.83 13.20
N SER A 57 5.36 20.63 12.94
CA SER A 57 4.48 21.16 13.98
C SER A 57 3.73 20.08 14.78
N LEU A 58 3.69 18.83 14.29
CA LEU A 58 3.08 17.70 14.99
C LEU A 58 3.87 17.26 16.22
N GLU A 59 5.12 17.71 16.38
CA GLU A 59 5.90 17.54 17.61
C GLU A 59 5.32 18.30 18.82
N ARG A 60 4.24 19.10 18.61
CA ARG A 60 3.40 19.63 19.70
C ARG A 60 2.80 18.51 20.58
N TYR A 61 2.63 17.31 20.03
CA TYR A 61 2.28 16.12 20.78
C TYR A 61 3.59 15.48 21.31
N SER A 62 3.76 15.41 22.62
CA SER A 62 4.99 14.90 23.27
C SER A 62 5.37 13.47 22.86
N CYS A 63 4.39 12.70 22.38
CA CYS A 63 4.60 11.33 21.86
C CYS A 63 4.86 11.30 20.34
N CYS A 64 4.84 12.44 19.64
CA CYS A 64 5.09 12.52 18.21
C CYS A 64 6.51 13.00 17.94
N ARG A 65 7.19 12.30 17.02
CA ARG A 65 8.53 12.65 16.51
C ARG A 65 8.48 12.85 15.00
N TYR A 66 8.99 13.97 14.53
CA TYR A 66 9.27 14.18 13.12
C TYR A 66 10.72 13.78 12.83
N VAL A 67 10.89 12.73 12.04
CA VAL A 67 12.20 12.20 11.67
C VAL A 67 12.42 12.41 10.18
N ARG A 68 13.31 13.34 9.82
CA ARG A 68 13.65 13.61 8.44
C ARG A 68 14.92 12.86 8.05
N ALA A 69 14.85 12.11 6.97
CA ALA A 69 15.97 11.42 6.36
C ALA A 69 16.32 12.04 5.01
N GLU A 70 17.50 11.71 4.48
CA GLU A 70 17.78 11.92 3.06
C GLU A 70 16.86 11.05 2.22
N HIS A 71 16.46 11.54 1.05
CA HIS A 71 15.56 10.82 0.16
C HIS A 71 16.13 9.44 -0.19
N SER A 72 15.32 8.43 0.02
CA SER A 72 15.73 7.06 -0.21
C SER A 72 15.68 6.72 -1.70
N LYS A 73 16.56 5.83 -2.14
CA LYS A 73 16.61 5.37 -3.55
C LYS A 73 15.31 4.70 -4.02
N CYS A 74 14.51 4.17 -3.09
CA CYS A 74 13.24 3.51 -3.37
C CYS A 74 12.37 3.40 -2.10
N ARG A 75 11.09 3.07 -2.29
CA ARG A 75 10.13 2.86 -1.18
C ARG A 75 10.54 1.74 -0.23
N ALA A 76 11.11 0.65 -0.76
CA ALA A 76 11.62 -0.45 0.04
C ALA A 76 12.69 0.02 1.04
N ALA A 77 13.69 0.78 0.55
CA ALA A 77 14.75 1.34 1.39
C ALA A 77 14.20 2.31 2.44
N MET A 78 13.25 3.18 2.06
CA MET A 78 12.58 4.07 3.01
C MET A 78 11.88 3.29 4.13
N ARG A 79 11.08 2.26 3.80
CA ARG A 79 10.36 1.45 4.78
C ARG A 79 11.28 0.64 5.68
N ASN A 80 12.41 0.14 5.15
CA ASN A 80 13.45 -0.51 5.96
C ASN A 80 14.06 0.46 6.96
N LYS A 81 14.45 1.68 6.53
CA LYS A 81 14.95 2.73 7.43
C LYS A 81 13.90 3.10 8.49
N MET A 82 12.66 3.36 8.06
CA MET A 82 11.58 3.73 8.98
C MET A 82 11.32 2.65 10.03
N SER A 83 11.36 1.36 9.67
CA SER A 83 11.16 0.27 10.63
C SER A 83 12.25 0.22 11.71
N SER A 84 13.44 0.75 11.45
CA SER A 84 14.56 0.77 12.41
C SER A 84 14.48 1.89 13.43
N VAL A 85 13.70 2.95 13.19
CA VAL A 85 13.62 4.14 14.07
C VAL A 85 12.54 4.05 15.14
N GLY A 86 11.64 3.07 15.07
CA GLY A 86 10.64 2.80 16.11
C GLY A 86 11.31 2.36 17.42
N ARG A 87 10.90 2.96 18.55
CA ARG A 87 11.46 2.69 19.89
C ARG A 87 10.94 1.39 20.50
N TYR A 88 9.68 1.09 20.24
CA TYR A 88 8.97 -0.04 20.84
C TYR A 88 9.08 -1.29 19.98
N GLU A 89 8.72 -2.43 20.54
CA GLU A 89 8.81 -3.70 19.81
C GLU A 89 7.67 -3.94 18.84
N TRP A 90 6.48 -3.44 19.16
CA TRP A 90 5.34 -3.52 18.28
C TRP A 90 5.24 -2.28 17.39
N HIS A 91 5.08 -2.52 16.11
CA HIS A 91 4.99 -1.48 15.09
C HIS A 91 3.66 -1.55 14.35
N LEU A 92 3.06 -0.40 14.10
CA LEU A 92 1.94 -0.22 13.21
C LEU A 92 2.36 0.72 12.09
N MET A 93 2.44 0.23 10.87
CA MET A 93 2.75 1.03 9.69
C MET A 93 1.46 1.44 8.98
N ILE A 94 1.29 2.75 8.74
CA ILE A 94 0.12 3.32 8.04
C ILE A 94 0.60 4.41 7.09
N ASP A 95 0.20 4.35 5.81
CA ASP A 95 0.51 5.43 4.85
C ASP A 95 -0.25 6.73 5.19
N ALA A 96 0.40 7.89 5.05
CA ALA A 96 -0.07 9.19 5.56
C ALA A 96 -1.42 9.68 4.98
N ARG A 97 -1.73 9.35 3.70
CA ARG A 97 -2.93 9.86 3.01
C ARG A 97 -4.20 9.06 3.31
N LEU A 98 -4.21 8.33 4.42
CA LEU A 98 -5.32 7.46 4.77
C LEU A 98 -6.11 7.99 5.96
N THR A 99 -7.36 7.59 6.02
CA THR A 99 -8.26 7.92 7.12
C THR A 99 -8.65 6.65 7.86
N LEU A 100 -8.68 6.69 9.18
CA LEU A 100 -9.16 5.57 9.99
C LEU A 100 -10.67 5.42 9.81
N VAL A 101 -11.14 4.17 9.63
CA VAL A 101 -12.56 3.87 9.46
C VAL A 101 -13.26 3.69 10.80
N TYR A 102 -12.56 3.11 11.78
CA TYR A 102 -13.14 2.78 13.08
C TYR A 102 -12.55 3.62 14.21
N ASP A 103 -13.37 4.01 15.16
CA ASP A 103 -12.95 4.74 16.35
C ASP A 103 -12.14 3.87 17.34
N ASP A 104 -12.20 2.56 17.19
CA ASP A 104 -11.44 1.57 17.96
C ASP A 104 -10.30 0.91 17.16
N PHE A 105 -9.83 1.56 16.06
CA PHE A 105 -8.85 1.03 15.11
C PHE A 105 -7.57 0.51 15.80
N LEU A 106 -6.97 1.26 16.73
CA LEU A 106 -5.79 0.82 17.46
C LEU A 106 -6.09 -0.37 18.38
N LYS A 107 -7.23 -0.35 19.08
CA LYS A 107 -7.66 -1.45 19.95
C LYS A 107 -7.83 -2.76 19.19
N ARG A 108 -8.33 -2.71 17.96
CA ARG A 108 -8.49 -3.90 17.09
C ARG A 108 -7.14 -4.57 16.78
N TYR A 109 -6.07 -3.81 16.59
CA TYR A 109 -4.74 -4.36 16.42
C TYR A 109 -4.17 -4.92 17.74
N ILE A 110 -4.25 -4.15 18.81
CA ILE A 110 -3.73 -4.54 20.12
C ILE A 110 -4.39 -5.85 20.61
N ASN A 111 -5.67 -6.05 20.30
CA ASN A 111 -6.46 -7.21 20.71
C ASN A 111 -6.50 -8.33 19.65
N SER A 112 -5.65 -8.31 18.64
CA SER A 112 -5.73 -9.25 17.50
C SER A 112 -5.11 -10.63 17.75
N ASP A 113 -4.74 -10.98 18.99
CA ASP A 113 -4.11 -12.26 19.37
C ASP A 113 -2.86 -12.62 18.53
N VAL A 114 -2.15 -11.61 18.04
CA VAL A 114 -0.93 -11.76 17.24
C VAL A 114 0.24 -12.18 18.11
N LEU A 115 1.09 -13.04 17.58
CA LEU A 115 2.34 -13.47 18.25
C LEU A 115 3.55 -12.71 17.68
N PRO A 116 4.63 -12.53 18.50
CA PRO A 116 5.90 -12.07 17.94
C PRO A 116 6.36 -13.01 16.83
N GLY A 117 6.64 -12.48 15.66
CA GLY A 117 6.95 -13.29 14.46
C GLY A 117 5.78 -13.46 13.50
N GLU A 118 4.63 -12.91 13.79
CA GLU A 118 3.47 -12.83 12.88
C GLU A 118 3.18 -11.40 12.45
N VAL A 119 2.34 -11.24 11.42
CA VAL A 119 1.90 -9.96 10.86
C VAL A 119 0.38 -9.91 10.81
N VAL A 120 -0.21 -8.77 11.14
CA VAL A 120 -1.65 -8.51 11.01
C VAL A 120 -1.90 -7.41 10.00
N CYS A 121 -2.76 -7.66 9.01
CA CYS A 121 -3.18 -6.70 8.00
C CYS A 121 -4.63 -6.31 8.19
N GLY A 122 -4.92 -5.02 8.34
CA GLY A 122 -6.28 -4.49 8.50
C GLY A 122 -7.05 -4.38 7.19
N GLY A 123 -6.34 -4.20 6.09
CA GLY A 123 -6.93 -3.97 4.78
C GLY A 123 -7.16 -2.50 4.45
N VAL A 124 -7.74 -2.26 3.28
CA VAL A 124 -8.05 -0.92 2.77
C VAL A 124 -9.44 -0.90 2.19
N CYS A 125 -10.08 0.26 2.23
CA CYS A 125 -11.34 0.54 1.55
C CYS A 125 -11.29 1.91 0.88
N VAL A 126 -12.35 2.31 0.20
CA VAL A 126 -12.46 3.63 -0.41
C VAL A 126 -13.69 4.36 0.09
N CYS A 127 -13.53 5.65 0.32
CA CYS A 127 -14.62 6.53 0.72
C CYS A 127 -14.60 7.79 -0.15
N GLY A 128 -15.61 7.98 -0.95
CA GLY A 128 -15.80 9.15 -1.80
C GLY A 128 -16.58 10.29 -1.13
N GLY A 129 -17.16 10.02 0.04
CA GLY A 129 -18.00 11.01 0.73
C GLY A 129 -19.16 11.48 -0.14
N ALA A 130 -19.45 12.78 -0.12
CA ALA A 130 -20.53 13.38 -0.93
C ALA A 130 -20.31 13.24 -2.45
N ASP A 131 -19.06 13.10 -2.89
CA ASP A 131 -18.69 13.02 -4.31
C ASP A 131 -18.59 11.57 -4.83
N GLU A 132 -18.98 10.57 -4.05
CA GLU A 132 -18.77 9.14 -4.38
C GLU A 132 -19.34 8.76 -5.76
N ALA A 133 -20.53 9.19 -6.08
CA ALA A 133 -21.15 8.92 -7.40
C ALA A 133 -20.36 9.51 -8.57
N THR A 134 -19.86 10.74 -8.41
CA THR A 134 -19.01 11.41 -9.40
C THR A 134 -17.66 10.70 -9.53
N LEU A 135 -17.01 10.37 -8.43
CA LEU A 135 -15.76 9.62 -8.41
C LEU A 135 -15.92 8.25 -9.06
N TYR A 136 -17.01 7.55 -8.77
CA TYR A 136 -17.28 6.25 -9.40
C TYR A 136 -17.43 6.36 -10.92
N CYS A 137 -18.02 7.44 -11.43
CA CYS A 137 -18.17 7.66 -12.87
C CYS A 137 -16.88 8.11 -13.55
N GLN A 138 -16.08 8.97 -12.89
CA GLN A 138 -15.03 9.75 -13.54
C GLN A 138 -13.61 9.39 -13.13
N ASN A 139 -13.41 8.77 -11.96
CA ASN A 139 -12.07 8.47 -11.46
C ASN A 139 -11.75 6.98 -11.60
N LEU A 140 -10.69 6.68 -12.37
CA LEU A 140 -10.28 5.32 -12.69
C LEU A 140 -9.75 4.58 -11.46
N ARG A 141 -8.98 5.26 -10.61
CA ARG A 141 -8.44 4.67 -9.38
C ARG A 141 -9.55 4.36 -8.39
N PHE A 142 -10.49 5.31 -8.17
CA PHE A 142 -11.63 5.07 -7.30
C PHE A 142 -12.43 3.84 -7.73
N ARG A 143 -12.75 3.74 -9.02
CA ARG A 143 -13.48 2.58 -9.59
C ARG A 143 -12.71 1.27 -9.41
N TYR A 144 -11.40 1.31 -9.62
CA TYR A 144 -10.55 0.13 -9.47
C TYR A 144 -10.51 -0.34 -8.01
N GLU A 145 -10.22 0.55 -7.07
CA GLU A 145 -10.16 0.22 -5.64
C GLU A 145 -11.54 -0.21 -5.10
N LYS A 146 -12.63 0.41 -5.57
CA LYS A 146 -14.00 0.00 -5.19
C LYS A 146 -14.34 -1.41 -5.69
N TYR A 147 -13.88 -1.78 -6.88
CA TYR A 147 -14.00 -3.15 -7.38
C TYR A 147 -13.13 -4.12 -6.57
N GLU A 148 -11.90 -3.76 -6.26
CA GLU A 148 -11.00 -4.58 -5.42
C GLU A 148 -11.59 -4.80 -4.02
N GLU A 149 -12.21 -3.79 -3.42
CA GLU A 149 -12.90 -3.89 -2.13
C GLU A 149 -13.94 -5.01 -2.11
N THR A 150 -14.72 -5.16 -3.19
CA THR A 150 -15.73 -6.23 -3.31
C THR A 150 -15.13 -7.63 -3.43
N THR A 151 -13.91 -7.74 -3.95
CA THR A 151 -13.23 -9.02 -4.21
C THR A 151 -12.18 -9.38 -3.15
N HIS A 152 -11.87 -8.46 -2.24
CA HIS A 152 -10.83 -8.60 -1.21
C HIS A 152 -11.39 -8.43 0.21
N SER A 153 -12.56 -9.02 0.50
CA SER A 153 -13.08 -9.11 1.86
C SER A 153 -12.07 -9.78 2.80
N THR A 154 -12.21 -9.59 4.09
CA THR A 154 -11.32 -10.23 5.08
C THR A 154 -11.27 -11.74 4.90
N ALA A 155 -12.40 -12.38 4.59
CA ALA A 155 -12.47 -13.83 4.32
C ALA A 155 -11.65 -14.21 3.07
N GLU A 156 -11.76 -13.46 1.97
CA GLU A 156 -10.97 -13.72 0.76
C GLU A 156 -9.47 -13.47 0.99
N ARG A 157 -9.11 -12.41 1.71
CA ARG A 157 -7.72 -12.13 2.07
C ARG A 157 -7.13 -13.24 2.95
N THR A 158 -7.91 -13.81 3.85
CA THR A 158 -7.47 -14.92 4.72
C THR A 158 -7.21 -16.21 3.92
N ARG A 159 -7.95 -16.45 2.83
CA ARG A 159 -7.71 -17.62 1.94
C ARG A 159 -6.39 -17.54 1.19
N ASN A 160 -5.94 -16.33 0.84
CA ASN A 160 -4.70 -16.09 0.11
C ASN A 160 -3.83 -15.03 0.82
N PRO A 161 -3.37 -15.30 2.06
CA PRO A 161 -2.90 -14.27 2.96
C PRO A 161 -1.67 -13.51 2.44
N TYR A 162 -0.77 -14.16 1.73
CA TYR A 162 0.44 -13.53 1.22
C TYR A 162 0.21 -12.75 -0.07
N ASN A 163 -0.69 -13.22 -0.95
CA ASN A 163 -1.04 -12.50 -2.18
C ASN A 163 -1.91 -11.27 -1.91
N ALA A 164 -2.66 -11.30 -0.81
CA ALA A 164 -3.49 -10.19 -0.36
C ALA A 164 -2.78 -9.23 0.61
N PHE A 165 -1.51 -9.51 0.91
CA PHE A 165 -0.70 -8.67 1.79
C PHE A 165 -0.47 -7.30 1.16
N ARG A 166 -0.70 -6.24 1.94
CA ARG A 166 -0.44 -4.85 1.56
C ARG A 166 0.24 -4.13 2.73
N THR A 167 1.25 -3.36 2.44
CA THR A 167 2.03 -2.62 3.45
C THR A 167 1.44 -1.27 3.84
N THR A 168 0.29 -0.96 3.29
CA THR A 168 -0.45 0.30 3.50
C THR A 168 -0.96 0.43 4.93
N ASN A 169 -1.30 -0.70 5.57
CA ASN A 169 -1.92 -0.78 6.89
C ASN A 169 -1.64 -2.15 7.50
N PHE A 170 -0.54 -2.27 8.28
CA PHE A 170 -0.19 -3.54 8.90
C PHE A 170 0.54 -3.37 10.23
N PHE A 171 0.32 -4.34 11.12
CA PHE A 171 0.82 -4.39 12.49
C PHE A 171 1.73 -5.61 12.65
N TYR A 172 2.89 -5.44 13.29
CA TYR A 172 3.90 -6.48 13.40
C TYR A 172 4.86 -6.23 14.57
N HIS A 173 5.49 -7.29 15.06
CA HIS A 173 6.62 -7.16 15.97
C HIS A 173 7.91 -6.85 15.17
N ARG A 174 8.75 -5.92 15.65
CA ARG A 174 9.94 -5.42 14.94
C ARG A 174 10.86 -6.52 14.41
N THR A 175 10.96 -7.66 15.11
CA THR A 175 11.78 -8.81 14.70
C THR A 175 11.37 -9.39 13.35
N VAL A 176 10.12 -9.18 12.90
CA VAL A 176 9.66 -9.64 11.60
C VAL A 176 10.44 -8.93 10.49
N LEU A 177 10.48 -7.60 10.48
CA LEU A 177 11.20 -6.85 9.44
C LEU A 177 12.73 -6.87 9.63
N GLN A 178 13.23 -7.16 10.83
CA GLN A 178 14.65 -7.47 11.03
C GLN A 178 15.04 -8.80 10.35
N ARG A 179 14.13 -9.77 10.31
CA ARG A 179 14.34 -11.09 9.69
C ARG A 179 13.99 -11.08 8.19
N VAL A 180 12.95 -10.34 7.80
CA VAL A 180 12.41 -10.30 6.44
C VAL A 180 12.26 -8.86 6.01
N ALA A 181 13.34 -8.24 5.53
CA ALA A 181 13.35 -6.86 5.05
C ALA A 181 12.66 -6.73 3.67
N TYR A 182 12.24 -5.52 3.34
CA TYR A 182 11.83 -5.18 1.98
C TYR A 182 12.99 -5.35 1.00
N ASP A 183 12.69 -5.83 -0.19
CA ASP A 183 13.69 -6.01 -1.24
C ASP A 183 14.02 -4.67 -1.93
N GLU A 184 15.19 -4.13 -1.61
CA GLU A 184 15.65 -2.85 -2.11
C GLU A 184 16.13 -2.87 -3.57
N ARG A 185 16.09 -4.03 -4.25
CA ARG A 185 16.29 -4.13 -5.70
C ARG A 185 15.10 -3.53 -6.45
N ILE A 186 13.91 -3.47 -5.82
CA ILE A 186 12.72 -2.85 -6.39
C ILE A 186 12.86 -1.33 -6.26
N ILE A 187 13.40 -0.69 -7.30
CA ILE A 187 13.60 0.76 -7.36
C ILE A 187 12.34 1.47 -7.84
N GLY A 188 11.64 0.90 -8.84
CA GLY A 188 10.41 1.43 -9.41
C GLY A 188 9.21 1.36 -8.47
N TYR A 189 8.13 1.99 -8.91
CA TYR A 189 6.86 1.97 -8.19
C TYR A 189 6.18 0.61 -8.28
N GLY A 190 5.66 0.12 -7.13
CA GLY A 190 4.78 -1.04 -7.04
C GLY A 190 5.51 -2.38 -6.90
N TYR A 191 4.75 -3.37 -6.45
CA TYR A 191 5.18 -4.75 -6.19
C TYR A 191 6.17 -4.96 -5.03
N GLU A 192 6.61 -3.89 -4.34
CA GLU A 192 7.41 -4.03 -3.12
C GLU A 192 6.66 -4.75 -1.99
N ASP A 193 5.35 -4.54 -1.90
CA ASP A 193 4.46 -5.22 -0.96
C ASP A 193 4.22 -6.69 -1.34
N VAL A 194 3.99 -6.98 -2.61
CA VAL A 194 3.84 -8.36 -3.12
C VAL A 194 5.12 -9.16 -2.91
N MET A 195 6.29 -8.55 -3.16
CA MET A 195 7.59 -9.18 -2.91
C MET A 195 7.79 -9.44 -1.41
N LEU A 196 7.45 -8.49 -0.54
CA LEU A 196 7.51 -8.71 0.89
C LEU A 196 6.57 -9.84 1.33
N GLY A 197 5.33 -9.89 0.83
CA GLY A 197 4.40 -10.99 1.10
C GLY A 197 4.98 -12.36 0.73
N LYS A 198 5.63 -12.47 -0.43
CA LYS A 198 6.36 -13.68 -0.85
C LYS A 198 7.51 -14.01 0.12
N CYS A 199 8.29 -13.02 0.54
CA CYS A 199 9.40 -13.22 1.47
C CYS A 199 8.91 -13.67 2.85
N LEU A 200 7.80 -13.10 3.35
CA LEU A 200 7.13 -13.54 4.58
C LEU A 200 6.69 -15.01 4.48
N GLN A 201 6.08 -15.42 3.35
CA GLN A 201 5.69 -16.80 3.12
C GLN A 201 6.89 -17.76 3.16
N ARG A 202 7.97 -17.41 2.46
CA ARG A 202 9.20 -18.22 2.43
C ARG A 202 9.88 -18.34 3.78
N ALA A 203 9.77 -17.29 4.60
CA ALA A 203 10.29 -17.26 5.96
C ALA A 203 9.38 -17.97 6.98
N GLY A 204 8.21 -18.48 6.58
CA GLY A 204 7.24 -19.11 7.47
C GLY A 204 6.58 -18.12 8.44
N VAL A 205 6.56 -16.83 8.12
CA VAL A 205 5.88 -15.80 8.90
C VAL A 205 4.39 -15.85 8.59
N ARG A 206 3.55 -16.07 9.60
CA ARG A 206 2.10 -16.09 9.42
C ARG A 206 1.55 -14.68 9.23
N VAL A 207 0.71 -14.52 8.21
CA VAL A 207 -0.01 -13.27 7.93
C VAL A 207 -1.47 -13.46 8.27
N LEU A 208 -1.96 -12.68 9.22
CA LEU A 208 -3.35 -12.62 9.66
C LEU A 208 -4.04 -11.45 8.97
N HIS A 209 -5.30 -11.65 8.57
CA HIS A 209 -6.13 -10.57 8.04
C HIS A 209 -7.32 -10.33 8.97
N ILE A 210 -7.48 -9.09 9.40
CA ILE A 210 -8.61 -8.66 10.23
C ILE A 210 -9.45 -7.61 9.49
N ASP A 211 -10.66 -7.40 9.95
CA ASP A 211 -11.51 -6.30 9.47
C ASP A 211 -11.18 -5.02 10.24
N ASN A 212 -10.11 -4.35 9.77
CA ASN A 212 -9.66 -3.09 10.35
C ASN A 212 -9.10 -2.16 9.25
N PRO A 213 -9.92 -1.82 8.23
CA PRO A 213 -9.45 -1.08 7.08
C PRO A 213 -9.12 0.37 7.41
N VAL A 214 -8.24 0.92 6.59
CA VAL A 214 -8.07 2.36 6.40
C VAL A 214 -8.66 2.78 5.07
N ALA A 215 -9.16 4.01 4.95
CA ALA A 215 -9.84 4.50 3.77
C ALA A 215 -8.97 5.41 2.92
N TYR A 216 -8.95 5.19 1.60
CA TYR A 216 -8.56 6.20 0.64
C TYR A 216 -9.70 7.21 0.49
N THR A 217 -9.42 8.49 0.74
CA THR A 217 -10.37 9.60 0.64
C THR A 217 -9.99 10.61 -0.44
N SER A 218 -8.79 10.49 -1.01
CA SER A 218 -8.29 11.34 -2.09
C SER A 218 -7.74 10.50 -3.23
N PHE A 219 -8.01 10.94 -4.45
CA PHE A 219 -7.69 10.19 -5.66
C PHE A 219 -7.02 11.11 -6.68
N GLU A 220 -5.88 10.67 -7.18
CA GLU A 220 -5.16 11.36 -8.25
C GLU A 220 -5.96 11.36 -9.58
N SER A 221 -5.52 12.19 -10.52
CA SER A 221 -6.08 12.19 -11.88
C SER A 221 -5.87 10.84 -12.57
N ASN A 222 -6.76 10.50 -13.51
CA ASN A 222 -6.67 9.27 -14.29
C ASN A 222 -5.32 9.15 -15.03
N ALA A 223 -4.80 10.27 -15.54
CA ALA A 223 -3.48 10.30 -16.20
C ALA A 223 -2.36 9.91 -15.23
N ARG A 224 -2.35 10.49 -14.02
CA ARG A 224 -1.33 10.16 -13.00
C ARG A 224 -1.45 8.73 -12.49
N TYR A 225 -2.66 8.22 -12.35
CA TYR A 225 -2.88 6.82 -11.99
C TYR A 225 -2.32 5.87 -13.06
N LEU A 226 -2.55 6.18 -14.35
CA LEU A 226 -2.01 5.37 -15.46
C LEU A 226 -0.46 5.40 -15.51
N GLU A 227 0.18 6.54 -15.25
CA GLU A 227 1.64 6.64 -15.16
C GLU A 227 2.20 5.71 -14.08
N LYS A 228 1.62 5.73 -12.88
CA LYS A 228 1.99 4.83 -11.78
C LYS A 228 1.75 3.37 -12.13
N LEU A 229 0.63 3.08 -12.79
CA LEU A 229 0.31 1.72 -13.23
C LEU A 229 1.31 1.20 -14.26
N GLU A 230 1.69 2.03 -15.24
CA GLU A 230 2.68 1.70 -16.26
C GLU A 230 4.06 1.47 -15.62
N GLU A 231 4.44 2.28 -14.63
CA GLU A 231 5.66 2.08 -13.85
C GLU A 231 5.61 0.75 -13.10
N ALA A 232 4.51 0.47 -12.39
CA ALA A 232 4.32 -0.81 -11.70
C ALA A 232 4.39 -2.02 -12.65
N LEU A 233 3.88 -1.89 -13.88
CA LEU A 233 3.97 -2.96 -14.88
C LEU A 233 5.41 -3.16 -15.38
N ARG A 234 6.23 -2.12 -15.46
CA ARG A 234 7.67 -2.25 -15.74
C ARG A 234 8.39 -2.98 -14.61
N THR A 235 8.11 -2.60 -13.35
CA THR A 235 8.64 -3.31 -12.17
C THR A 235 8.22 -4.78 -12.19
N LEU A 236 6.95 -5.08 -12.49
CA LEU A 236 6.48 -6.46 -12.61
C LEU A 236 7.20 -7.23 -13.71
N HIS A 237 7.51 -6.58 -14.83
CA HIS A 237 8.23 -7.21 -15.94
C HIS A 237 9.67 -7.57 -15.55
N GLU A 238 10.34 -6.68 -14.84
CA GLU A 238 11.70 -6.87 -14.33
C GLU A 238 11.79 -8.06 -13.35
N PHE A 239 10.79 -8.17 -12.45
CA PHE A 239 10.74 -9.23 -11.43
C PHE A 239 9.79 -10.40 -11.79
N ALA A 240 9.43 -10.56 -13.07
CA ALA A 240 8.45 -11.55 -13.51
C ALA A 240 8.76 -12.98 -13.07
N PRO A 241 10.02 -13.50 -13.17
CA PRO A 241 10.35 -14.85 -12.73
C PRO A 241 10.11 -15.07 -11.23
N GLU A 242 10.26 -14.01 -10.44
CA GLU A 242 10.11 -14.08 -9.00
C GLU A 242 8.64 -13.94 -8.54
N LEU A 243 7.80 -13.27 -9.32
CA LEU A 243 6.43 -12.87 -8.96
C LEU A 243 5.33 -13.66 -9.70
N ILE A 244 5.66 -14.67 -10.51
CA ILE A 244 4.68 -15.39 -11.33
C ILE A 244 3.54 -15.98 -10.52
N ASP A 245 3.84 -16.61 -9.39
CA ASP A 245 2.83 -17.25 -8.53
C ASP A 245 1.98 -16.26 -7.75
N TYR A 246 2.45 -15.01 -7.64
CA TYR A 246 1.82 -13.94 -6.88
C TYR A 246 1.07 -12.93 -7.75
N SER A 247 1.22 -12.99 -9.09
CA SER A 247 0.58 -12.06 -10.03
C SER A 247 -0.42 -12.73 -10.96
N PRO A 248 -1.74 -12.43 -10.83
CA PRO A 248 -2.72 -12.90 -11.79
C PRO A 248 -2.45 -12.43 -13.22
N LEU A 249 -1.86 -11.23 -13.37
CA LEU A 249 -1.49 -10.69 -14.67
C LEU A 249 -0.41 -11.53 -15.34
N LEU A 250 0.65 -11.90 -14.61
CA LEU A 250 1.70 -12.76 -15.14
C LEU A 250 1.15 -14.12 -15.57
N ARG A 251 0.33 -14.75 -14.75
CA ARG A 251 -0.33 -16.02 -15.11
C ARG A 251 -1.14 -15.91 -16.39
N ALA A 252 -1.88 -14.79 -16.58
CA ALA A 252 -2.62 -14.53 -17.81
C ALA A 252 -1.68 -14.36 -19.02
N ILE A 253 -0.60 -13.61 -18.86
CA ILE A 253 0.42 -13.41 -19.92
C ILE A 253 1.07 -14.73 -20.33
N TYR A 254 1.47 -15.57 -19.39
CA TYR A 254 2.05 -16.87 -19.69
C TYR A 254 1.07 -17.79 -20.45
N LYS A 255 -0.23 -17.77 -20.06
CA LYS A 255 -1.28 -18.49 -20.75
C LYS A 255 -1.49 -17.97 -22.18
N LEU A 256 -1.47 -16.67 -22.40
CA LEU A 256 -1.60 -16.05 -23.72
C LEU A 256 -0.39 -16.37 -24.60
N ASN A 257 0.81 -16.39 -24.02
CA ASN A 257 2.02 -16.75 -24.74
C ASN A 257 1.99 -18.21 -25.25
N SER A 258 1.51 -19.16 -24.44
CA SER A 258 1.36 -20.56 -24.85
C SER A 258 0.36 -20.76 -26.00
N CYS A 259 -0.59 -19.82 -26.18
CA CYS A 259 -1.56 -19.85 -27.28
C CYS A 259 -1.15 -18.98 -28.48
N CYS A 260 0.09 -18.47 -28.54
CA CYS A 260 0.60 -17.55 -29.57
C CYS A 260 -0.20 -16.24 -29.72
N LEU A 261 -1.05 -15.91 -28.73
CA LEU A 261 -1.88 -14.70 -28.75
C LEU A 261 -1.13 -13.45 -28.27
N LEU A 262 0.00 -13.63 -27.61
CA LEU A 262 0.77 -12.51 -27.06
C LEU A 262 1.28 -11.57 -28.15
N TRP A 263 1.70 -12.11 -29.30
CA TRP A 263 2.11 -11.30 -30.44
C TRP A 263 0.97 -10.40 -30.95
N ALA A 264 -0.25 -10.94 -31.13
CA ALA A 264 -1.40 -10.18 -31.58
C ALA A 264 -1.74 -9.05 -30.58
N LEU A 265 -1.69 -9.35 -29.29
CA LEU A 265 -1.92 -8.35 -28.23
C LEU A 265 -0.87 -7.24 -28.27
N ARG A 266 0.38 -7.56 -28.53
CA ARG A 266 1.49 -6.63 -28.72
C ARG A 266 1.26 -5.71 -29.92
N CYS A 267 0.87 -6.27 -31.07
CA CYS A 267 0.53 -5.50 -32.28
C CYS A 267 -0.65 -4.55 -32.03
N LEU A 268 -1.72 -5.05 -31.40
CA LEU A 268 -2.90 -4.21 -31.06
C LEU A 268 -2.51 -3.07 -30.10
N HIS A 269 -1.68 -3.33 -29.11
CA HIS A 269 -1.23 -2.28 -28.21
C HIS A 269 -0.35 -1.25 -28.92
N LYS A 270 0.52 -1.66 -29.83
CA LYS A 270 1.35 -0.76 -30.64
C LYS A 270 0.49 0.17 -31.50
N LEU A 271 -0.61 -0.32 -32.08
CA LEU A 271 -1.51 0.44 -32.94
C LEU A 271 -2.47 1.34 -32.15
N PHE A 272 -3.02 0.85 -31.05
CA PHE A 272 -4.13 1.52 -30.35
C PHE A 272 -3.80 1.95 -28.92
N GLY A 273 -2.66 1.58 -28.37
CA GLY A 273 -2.31 1.82 -26.95
C GLY A 273 -2.42 3.28 -26.54
N THR A 274 -1.93 4.20 -27.37
CA THR A 274 -2.01 5.65 -27.11
C THR A 274 -3.47 6.13 -27.09
N SER A 275 -4.30 5.66 -28.02
CA SER A 275 -5.72 6.01 -28.07
C SER A 275 -6.48 5.47 -26.87
N VAL A 276 -6.19 4.22 -26.49
CA VAL A 276 -6.77 3.57 -25.29
C VAL A 276 -6.34 4.29 -24.01
N ARG A 277 -5.05 4.68 -23.91
CA ARG A 277 -4.55 5.47 -22.79
C ARG A 277 -5.27 6.82 -22.66
N LYS A 278 -5.44 7.52 -23.78
CA LYS A 278 -6.21 8.78 -23.82
C LYS A 278 -7.66 8.59 -23.39
N LEU A 279 -8.31 7.50 -23.82
CA LEU A 279 -9.67 7.16 -23.39
C LEU A 279 -9.76 6.90 -21.88
N LEU A 280 -8.79 6.16 -21.32
CA LEU A 280 -8.72 5.87 -19.89
C LEU A 280 -8.38 7.10 -19.05
N SER A 281 -7.65 8.07 -19.61
CA SER A 281 -7.35 9.36 -18.96
C SER A 281 -8.55 10.33 -18.98
N GLY A 282 -9.60 10.03 -19.74
CA GLY A 282 -10.79 10.88 -19.89
C GLY A 282 -11.74 10.77 -18.69
N SER A 283 -12.93 11.40 -18.85
CA SER A 283 -13.93 11.55 -17.79
C SER A 283 -14.78 10.31 -17.49
N HIS A 284 -14.76 9.28 -18.35
CA HIS A 284 -15.57 8.07 -18.16
C HIS A 284 -14.76 6.79 -18.39
N PRO A 285 -13.70 6.55 -17.59
CA PRO A 285 -12.83 5.39 -17.76
C PRO A 285 -13.57 4.09 -17.43
N LYS A 286 -13.27 3.01 -18.16
CA LYS A 286 -13.89 1.70 -17.95
C LYS A 286 -12.87 0.66 -17.48
N LEU A 287 -13.17 -0.07 -16.41
CA LEU A 287 -12.27 -1.09 -15.84
C LEU A 287 -11.95 -2.23 -16.82
N PHE A 288 -12.91 -2.63 -17.67
CA PHE A 288 -12.65 -3.65 -18.67
C PHE A 288 -11.56 -3.20 -19.66
N ILE A 289 -11.62 -1.94 -20.12
CA ILE A 289 -10.60 -1.35 -20.99
C ILE A 289 -9.25 -1.27 -20.27
N LEU A 290 -9.24 -0.93 -18.97
CA LEU A 290 -8.03 -0.94 -18.16
C LEU A 290 -7.40 -2.34 -18.09
N LYS A 291 -8.20 -3.40 -17.91
CA LYS A 291 -7.69 -4.79 -17.92
C LYS A 291 -7.00 -5.15 -19.22
N ILE A 292 -7.59 -4.80 -20.37
CA ILE A 292 -6.99 -5.00 -21.70
C ILE A 292 -5.72 -4.15 -21.85
N TYR A 293 -5.78 -2.89 -21.43
CA TYR A 293 -4.63 -1.99 -21.49
C TYR A 293 -3.43 -2.53 -20.71
N LYS A 294 -3.64 -3.02 -19.47
CA LYS A 294 -2.59 -3.65 -18.65
C LYS A 294 -1.92 -4.80 -19.35
N LEU A 295 -2.71 -5.71 -19.95
CA LEU A 295 -2.18 -6.85 -20.70
C LEU A 295 -1.39 -6.40 -21.93
N GLY A 296 -1.91 -5.47 -22.72
CA GLY A 296 -1.25 -4.96 -23.92
C GLY A 296 0.03 -4.19 -23.61
N TYR A 297 -0.01 -3.32 -22.60
CA TYR A 297 1.18 -2.58 -22.16
C TYR A 297 2.28 -3.54 -21.67
N TYR A 298 1.93 -4.48 -20.78
CA TYR A 298 2.89 -5.49 -20.33
C TYR A 298 3.48 -6.30 -21.50
N ALA A 299 2.64 -6.75 -22.43
CA ALA A 299 3.11 -7.49 -23.62
C ALA A 299 4.08 -6.68 -24.48
N SER A 300 3.97 -5.35 -24.49
CA SER A 300 4.85 -4.45 -25.25
C SER A 300 6.23 -4.23 -24.63
N LEU A 301 6.44 -4.64 -23.37
CA LEU A 301 7.73 -4.49 -22.68
C LEU A 301 8.76 -5.57 -23.04
N GLY A 302 8.34 -6.69 -23.55
CA GLY A 302 9.15 -7.81 -24.03
C GLY A 302 8.80 -8.15 -25.47
#